data_af1f80ec8f5d5d928d0707ff2df6c709
#
_entry.id   af1f80ec8f5d5d928d0707ff2df6c709
#
_cell.length_a   1.000
_cell.length_b   1.000
_cell.length_c   1.000
_cell.angle_alpha   90.00
_cell.angle_beta   90.00
_cell.angle_gamma   90.00
#
_symmetry.space_group_name_H-M   'P 1'
#
loop_
_entity.id
_entity.type
_entity.pdbx_description
1 polymer ?
#
loop_
_entity_poly.entity_id
_entity_poly.type
_entity_poly.pdbx_seq_one_letter_code
_entity_poly.pdbx_strand_id
1 'polypeptide(L)'
;FFMDQTNKMKYFLIILCLSLQMSIFAQNTMMVVGHRGCRGVMPENTIEGFREAIKRGVDGIEWDVVVNNQGQLVISHEPYFHKDFCFDPQGNPIEDETRYNIYRMSQMQIKGFDCGTKFHKGFPEQQKIKASKPLLKEVINMVPEIRSKRIFFEIKSDEPEYGISQPFPEYYASLILNEVSRYKLRSIRYMSFDKNILEELHKLDPTLNLVYLSEKKGIKKSLKELSFKPNSVGLYYRTINKRTVNILRDLDIGIYAWTVNQIEDGHKMMSFAIDGIITDYPRRIIEARSTYSSKPKRFRH
;
A
#
# COMPACT_ATOMS: atom_id res chain seq x y z
N PHE A 1 54.92 23.34 -2.29
CA PHE A 1 54.32 22.20 -3.03
C PHE A 1 53.15 22.75 -3.85
N PHE A 2 53.44 23.18 -5.08
CA PHE A 2 52.38 23.56 -6.03
C PHE A 2 51.97 22.33 -6.82
N MET A 3 50.74 21.84 -6.59
CA MET A 3 50.14 20.86 -7.48
C MET A 3 49.91 21.52 -8.85
N ASP A 4 50.47 20.94 -9.90
CA ASP A 4 50.34 21.37 -11.28
C ASP A 4 48.87 21.49 -11.69
N GLN A 5 48.52 22.55 -12.40
CA GLN A 5 47.14 22.88 -12.83
C GLN A 5 46.55 21.73 -13.68
N THR A 6 47.37 20.99 -14.42
CA THR A 6 46.99 19.79 -15.18
C THR A 6 46.50 18.64 -14.30
N ASN A 7 47.07 18.46 -13.13
CA ASN A 7 46.63 17.46 -12.18
C ASN A 7 45.32 17.86 -11.49
N LYS A 8 45.12 19.15 -11.14
CA LYS A 8 43.86 19.63 -10.58
C LYS A 8 42.68 19.45 -11.55
N MET A 9 42.89 19.70 -12.83
CA MET A 9 41.89 19.50 -13.88
C MET A 9 41.55 18.02 -14.10
N LYS A 10 42.55 17.11 -14.04
CA LYS A 10 42.30 15.66 -14.09
C LYS A 10 41.47 15.15 -12.91
N TYR A 11 41.79 15.60 -11.69
CA TYR A 11 40.99 15.21 -10.52
C TYR A 11 39.58 15.78 -10.57
N PHE A 12 39.38 17.01 -11.04
CA PHE A 12 38.06 17.61 -11.23
C PHE A 12 37.21 16.84 -12.27
N LEU A 13 37.82 16.42 -13.39
CA LEU A 13 37.15 15.59 -14.40
C LEU A 13 36.82 14.19 -13.87
N ILE A 14 37.68 13.56 -13.09
CA ILE A 14 37.43 12.25 -12.46
C ILE A 14 36.28 12.37 -11.45
N ILE A 15 36.24 13.40 -10.61
CA ILE A 15 35.16 13.64 -9.64
C ILE A 15 33.86 13.95 -10.36
N LEU A 16 33.88 14.72 -11.44
CA LEU A 16 32.70 15.01 -12.26
C LEU A 16 32.17 13.76 -12.96
N CYS A 17 33.05 12.91 -13.51
CA CYS A 17 32.67 11.61 -14.10
C CYS A 17 32.10 10.65 -13.04
N LEU A 18 32.68 10.59 -11.84
CA LEU A 18 32.17 9.76 -10.74
C LEU A 18 30.84 10.28 -10.23
N SER A 19 30.65 11.59 -10.14
CA SER A 19 29.35 12.19 -9.74
C SER A 19 28.27 12.00 -10.80
N LEU A 20 28.62 12.06 -12.10
CA LEU A 20 27.70 11.71 -13.19
C LEU A 20 27.34 10.21 -13.18
N GLN A 21 28.32 9.33 -12.92
CA GLN A 21 28.04 7.90 -12.81
C GLN A 21 27.17 7.57 -11.60
N MET A 22 27.37 8.22 -10.45
CA MET A 22 26.49 8.06 -9.28
C MET A 22 25.07 8.59 -9.52
N SER A 23 24.91 9.66 -10.33
CA SER A 23 23.58 10.18 -10.71
C SER A 23 22.83 9.26 -11.68
N ILE A 24 23.52 8.44 -12.46
CA ILE A 24 22.92 7.45 -13.37
C ILE A 24 22.40 6.21 -12.61
N PHE A 25 22.95 5.91 -11.42
CA PHE A 25 22.52 4.78 -10.59
C PHE A 25 21.34 5.06 -9.66
N ALA A 26 20.94 6.31 -9.50
CA ALA A 26 19.65 6.66 -8.88
C ALA A 26 18.48 6.50 -9.89
N GLN A 27 18.43 5.41 -10.64
CA GLN A 27 17.18 5.00 -11.27
C GLN A 27 16.19 4.75 -10.15
N ASN A 28 15.15 5.57 -10.08
CA ASN A 28 13.97 5.31 -9.26
C ASN A 28 13.47 3.90 -9.63
N THR A 29 13.97 2.91 -8.89
CA THR A 29 13.51 1.52 -9.10
C THR A 29 12.06 1.49 -8.63
N MET A 30 11.15 1.19 -9.55
CA MET A 30 9.73 1.02 -9.26
C MET A 30 9.55 0.20 -7.97
N MET A 31 8.79 0.71 -7.02
CA MET A 31 8.54 0.02 -5.75
C MET A 31 7.66 -1.22 -5.95
N VAL A 32 7.96 -2.28 -5.20
CA VAL A 32 7.08 -3.43 -5.06
C VAL A 32 6.50 -3.41 -3.65
N VAL A 33 5.18 -3.28 -3.56
CA VAL A 33 4.42 -3.15 -2.33
C VAL A 33 3.59 -4.42 -2.12
N GLY A 34 3.72 -5.02 -0.95
CA GLY A 34 2.94 -6.21 -0.59
C GLY A 34 1.52 -5.83 -0.19
N HIS A 35 0.52 -6.27 -0.98
CA HIS A 35 -0.91 -6.01 -0.79
C HIS A 35 -1.44 -6.82 0.37
N ARG A 36 -1.95 -6.16 1.39
CA ARG A 36 -2.39 -6.75 2.67
C ARG A 36 -1.33 -7.68 3.27
N GLY A 37 -0.05 -7.27 3.12
CA GLY A 37 1.11 -8.11 3.36
C GLY A 37 1.54 -8.89 2.11
N CYS A 38 1.13 -10.14 1.97
CA CYS A 38 1.36 -10.96 0.76
C CYS A 38 0.20 -11.96 0.60
N ARG A 39 -1.00 -11.43 0.39
CA ARG A 39 -2.27 -12.15 0.38
C ARG A 39 -2.29 -13.40 -0.50
N GLY A 40 -1.52 -13.42 -1.58
CA GLY A 40 -1.45 -14.58 -2.47
C GLY A 40 -0.91 -15.86 -1.82
N VAL A 41 -0.14 -15.73 -0.72
CA VAL A 41 0.56 -16.87 -0.08
C VAL A 41 0.36 -16.95 1.43
N MET A 42 -0.12 -15.90 2.07
CA MET A 42 -0.42 -15.85 3.51
C MET A 42 -1.79 -15.20 3.73
N PRO A 43 -2.50 -15.50 4.83
CA PRO A 43 -3.75 -14.81 5.16
C PRO A 43 -3.54 -13.29 5.17
N GLU A 44 -4.46 -12.57 4.55
CA GLU A 44 -4.39 -11.13 4.38
C GLU A 44 -4.48 -10.37 5.69
N ASN A 45 -3.81 -9.21 5.78
CA ASN A 45 -3.90 -8.30 6.91
C ASN A 45 -3.56 -8.98 8.26
N THR A 46 -2.58 -9.89 8.24
CA THR A 46 -2.13 -10.64 9.42
C THR A 46 -0.67 -10.36 9.75
N ILE A 47 -0.28 -10.59 11.00
CA ILE A 47 1.09 -10.46 11.47
C ILE A 47 2.02 -11.37 10.66
N GLU A 48 1.60 -12.60 10.39
CA GLU A 48 2.34 -13.59 9.60
C GLU A 48 2.49 -13.15 8.15
N GLY A 49 1.41 -12.60 7.56
CA GLY A 49 1.43 -12.03 6.21
C GLY A 49 2.42 -10.89 6.07
N PHE A 50 2.51 -10.00 7.06
CA PHE A 50 3.48 -8.90 7.06
C PHE A 50 4.92 -9.38 7.23
N ARG A 51 5.18 -10.33 8.14
CA ARG A 51 6.50 -10.95 8.29
C ARG A 51 6.97 -11.61 7.00
N GLU A 52 6.10 -12.37 6.36
CA GLU A 52 6.43 -13.05 5.10
C GLU A 52 6.68 -12.04 3.97
N ALA A 53 5.89 -10.95 3.87
CA ALA A 53 6.12 -9.89 2.90
C ALA A 53 7.51 -9.25 3.09
N ILE A 54 7.89 -8.92 4.32
CA ILE A 54 9.23 -8.38 4.66
C ILE A 54 10.33 -9.36 4.25
N LYS A 55 10.19 -10.63 4.61
CA LYS A 55 11.12 -11.71 4.25
C LYS A 55 11.30 -11.84 2.73
N ARG A 56 10.23 -11.60 1.96
CA ARG A 56 10.27 -11.59 0.49
C ARG A 56 10.92 -10.35 -0.11
N GLY A 57 11.31 -9.36 0.71
CA GLY A 57 12.08 -8.20 0.26
C GLY A 57 11.23 -7.08 -0.36
N VAL A 58 9.98 -6.91 0.07
CA VAL A 58 9.14 -5.78 -0.39
C VAL A 58 9.74 -4.43 -0.01
N ASP A 59 9.55 -3.42 -0.86
CA ASP A 59 9.97 -2.05 -0.61
C ASP A 59 8.98 -1.31 0.31
N GLY A 60 7.72 -1.73 0.27
CA GLY A 60 6.64 -1.21 1.12
C GLY A 60 5.61 -2.29 1.44
N ILE A 61 4.76 -2.00 2.40
CA ILE A 61 3.64 -2.84 2.80
C ILE A 61 2.37 -2.01 2.72
N GLU A 62 1.37 -2.58 2.12
CA GLU A 62 0.02 -2.05 2.14
C GLU A 62 -0.79 -2.86 3.15
N TRP A 63 -1.63 -2.15 3.90
CA TRP A 63 -2.64 -2.70 4.80
C TRP A 63 -3.89 -1.84 4.83
N ASP A 64 -4.99 -2.47 5.19
CA ASP A 64 -6.30 -1.84 5.35
C ASP A 64 -6.62 -1.60 6.82
N VAL A 65 -7.33 -0.51 7.12
CA VAL A 65 -7.70 -0.14 8.48
C VAL A 65 -9.19 0.14 8.58
N VAL A 66 -9.80 -0.45 9.62
CA VAL A 66 -11.15 -0.16 10.11
C VAL A 66 -11.09 0.18 11.62
N VAL A 67 -12.22 0.54 12.23
CA VAL A 67 -12.30 0.91 13.64
C VAL A 67 -13.22 -0.04 14.39
N ASN A 68 -12.85 -0.43 15.63
CA ASN A 68 -13.71 -1.19 16.51
C ASN A 68 -14.54 -0.27 17.47
N ASN A 69 -15.39 -0.86 18.31
CA ASN A 69 -16.23 -0.09 19.24
C ASN A 69 -15.46 0.60 20.38
N GLN A 70 -14.16 0.33 20.51
CA GLN A 70 -13.27 0.95 21.49
C GLN A 70 -12.45 2.09 20.87
N GLY A 71 -12.73 2.49 19.63
CA GLY A 71 -11.96 3.49 18.90
C GLY A 71 -10.55 3.03 18.54
N GLN A 72 -10.31 1.73 18.46
CA GLN A 72 -8.99 1.17 18.12
C GLN A 72 -8.93 0.82 16.63
N LEU A 73 -7.77 1.06 16.01
CA LEU A 73 -7.53 0.71 14.61
C LEU A 73 -7.27 -0.79 14.48
N VAL A 74 -8.16 -1.46 13.76
CA VAL A 74 -8.10 -2.89 13.42
C VAL A 74 -7.61 -3.05 11.99
N ILE A 75 -6.68 -3.94 11.76
CA ILE A 75 -6.15 -4.23 10.42
C ILE A 75 -7.09 -5.21 9.73
N SER A 76 -7.90 -4.69 8.81
CA SER A 76 -8.94 -5.41 8.07
C SER A 76 -9.37 -4.65 6.83
N HIS A 77 -9.63 -5.38 5.74
CA HIS A 77 -10.18 -4.80 4.51
C HIS A 77 -11.69 -4.52 4.64
N GLU A 78 -12.44 -5.53 5.10
CA GLU A 78 -13.87 -5.39 5.33
C GLU A 78 -14.14 -4.91 6.77
N PRO A 79 -15.18 -4.10 6.97
CA PRO A 79 -15.68 -3.76 8.31
C PRO A 79 -16.46 -4.91 8.96
N TYR A 80 -16.48 -6.07 8.29
CA TYR A 80 -17.15 -7.31 8.70
C TYR A 80 -16.17 -8.49 8.58
N PHE A 81 -16.58 -9.67 9.11
CA PHE A 81 -15.83 -10.91 8.89
C PHE A 81 -16.32 -11.62 7.62
N HIS A 82 -15.42 -11.81 6.67
CA HIS A 82 -15.74 -12.33 5.33
C HIS A 82 -16.06 -13.82 5.36
N LYS A 83 -17.23 -14.19 4.82
CA LYS A 83 -17.72 -15.58 4.81
C LYS A 83 -16.83 -16.55 4.05
N ASP A 84 -16.10 -16.09 3.03
CA ASP A 84 -15.29 -16.98 2.19
C ASP A 84 -14.01 -17.46 2.86
N PHE A 85 -13.43 -16.69 3.80
CA PHE A 85 -12.15 -17.04 4.41
C PHE A 85 -12.07 -16.91 5.93
N CYS A 86 -13.19 -16.56 6.62
CA CYS A 86 -13.24 -16.56 8.08
C CYS A 86 -14.17 -17.64 8.64
N PHE A 87 -13.86 -18.07 9.86
CA PHE A 87 -14.75 -18.83 10.74
C PHE A 87 -15.14 -17.97 11.94
N ASP A 88 -16.32 -18.22 12.50
CA ASP A 88 -16.76 -17.60 13.74
C ASP A 88 -15.98 -18.12 14.97
N PRO A 89 -16.18 -17.56 16.18
CA PRO A 89 -15.48 -17.99 17.38
C PRO A 89 -15.74 -19.46 17.79
N GLN A 90 -16.80 -20.07 17.31
CA GLN A 90 -17.15 -21.48 17.52
C GLN A 90 -16.57 -22.41 16.44
N GLY A 91 -15.91 -21.84 15.43
CA GLY A 91 -15.34 -22.61 14.31
C GLY A 91 -16.32 -22.90 13.18
N ASN A 92 -17.51 -22.27 13.19
CA ASN A 92 -18.49 -22.45 12.13
C ASN A 92 -18.23 -21.50 10.96
N PRO A 93 -18.63 -21.85 9.72
CA PRO A 93 -18.68 -20.95 8.60
C PRO A 93 -19.58 -19.75 8.88
N ILE A 94 -19.15 -18.56 8.47
CA ILE A 94 -19.99 -17.36 8.54
C ILE A 94 -21.00 -17.43 7.39
N GLU A 95 -22.29 -17.33 7.74
CA GLU A 95 -23.39 -17.31 6.77
C GLU A 95 -23.79 -15.89 6.39
N ASP A 96 -23.89 -15.02 7.41
CA ASP A 96 -24.25 -13.60 7.27
C ASP A 96 -23.14 -12.71 7.86
N GLU A 97 -22.43 -12.03 6.99
CA GLU A 97 -21.30 -11.16 7.36
C GLU A 97 -21.76 -9.94 8.18
N THR A 98 -22.96 -9.42 7.90
CA THR A 98 -23.47 -8.20 8.53
C THR A 98 -23.70 -8.33 10.03
N ARG A 99 -23.83 -9.58 10.52
CA ARG A 99 -23.97 -9.88 11.96
C ARG A 99 -22.70 -9.58 12.75
N TYR A 100 -21.55 -9.49 12.08
CA TYR A 100 -20.24 -9.39 12.72
C TYR A 100 -19.54 -8.07 12.33
N ASN A 101 -20.23 -6.97 12.59
CA ASN A 101 -19.75 -5.61 12.34
C ASN A 101 -18.63 -5.24 13.33
N ILE A 102 -17.41 -5.10 12.86
CA ILE A 102 -16.20 -4.78 13.64
C ILE A 102 -16.40 -3.48 14.43
N TYR A 103 -17.06 -2.49 13.85
CA TYR A 103 -17.34 -1.20 14.49
C TYR A 103 -18.24 -1.33 15.74
N ARG A 104 -18.93 -2.46 15.90
CA ARG A 104 -19.78 -2.78 17.05
C ARG A 104 -19.15 -3.78 18.02
N MET A 105 -17.92 -4.26 17.73
CA MET A 105 -17.25 -5.31 18.48
C MET A 105 -16.04 -4.79 19.26
N SER A 106 -15.79 -5.39 20.44
CA SER A 106 -14.54 -5.19 21.16
C SER A 106 -13.40 -6.01 20.55
N GLN A 107 -12.15 -5.65 20.83
CA GLN A 107 -11.00 -6.41 20.35
C GLN A 107 -11.00 -7.86 20.86
N MET A 108 -11.51 -8.11 22.07
CA MET A 108 -11.63 -9.47 22.60
C MET A 108 -12.56 -10.34 21.74
N GLN A 109 -13.69 -9.77 21.31
CA GLN A 109 -14.63 -10.47 20.41
C GLN A 109 -14.00 -10.71 19.03
N ILE A 110 -13.31 -9.69 18.47
CA ILE A 110 -12.61 -9.79 17.18
C ILE A 110 -11.57 -10.91 17.19
N LYS A 111 -10.81 -11.06 18.26
CA LYS A 111 -9.78 -12.10 18.41
C LYS A 111 -10.33 -13.53 18.42
N GLY A 112 -11.60 -13.71 18.67
CA GLY A 112 -12.26 -15.02 18.64
C GLY A 112 -12.36 -15.61 17.24
N PHE A 113 -12.33 -14.79 16.19
CA PHE A 113 -12.48 -15.24 14.81
C PHE A 113 -11.19 -15.79 14.24
N ASP A 114 -11.31 -16.72 13.31
CA ASP A 114 -10.19 -17.27 12.56
C ASP A 114 -10.37 -16.96 11.07
N CYS A 115 -9.51 -16.12 10.52
CA CYS A 115 -9.50 -15.70 9.12
C CYS A 115 -8.29 -16.26 8.34
N GLY A 116 -7.74 -17.43 8.75
CA GLY A 116 -6.55 -17.96 8.12
C GLY A 116 -6.54 -19.47 7.90
N THR A 117 -7.35 -20.26 8.60
CA THR A 117 -7.40 -21.71 8.38
C THR A 117 -8.40 -22.13 7.33
N LYS A 118 -9.41 -21.31 7.02
CA LYS A 118 -10.37 -21.58 5.95
C LYS A 118 -9.72 -21.47 4.57
N PHE A 119 -10.01 -22.43 3.70
CA PHE A 119 -9.48 -22.41 2.33
C PHE A 119 -10.01 -21.20 1.56
N HIS A 120 -9.09 -20.38 1.04
CA HIS A 120 -9.42 -19.19 0.26
C HIS A 120 -9.44 -19.53 -1.24
N LYS A 121 -10.62 -19.63 -1.85
CA LYS A 121 -10.78 -19.99 -3.27
C LYS A 121 -10.05 -19.04 -4.23
N GLY A 122 -9.98 -17.76 -3.90
CA GLY A 122 -9.26 -16.74 -4.71
C GLY A 122 -7.73 -16.83 -4.62
N PHE A 123 -7.20 -17.49 -3.57
CA PHE A 123 -5.77 -17.64 -3.30
C PHE A 123 -5.42 -19.06 -2.89
N PRO A 124 -5.44 -20.03 -3.83
CA PRO A 124 -5.22 -21.45 -3.52
C PRO A 124 -3.80 -21.76 -3.01
N GLU A 125 -2.82 -20.89 -3.29
CA GLU A 125 -1.44 -21.01 -2.80
C GLU A 125 -1.27 -20.53 -1.34
N GLN A 126 -2.30 -19.93 -0.76
CA GLN A 126 -2.25 -19.34 0.58
C GLN A 126 -2.09 -20.44 1.65
N GLN A 127 -1.13 -20.23 2.56
CA GLN A 127 -0.93 -21.13 3.71
C GLN A 127 -2.11 -21.03 4.67
N LYS A 128 -2.55 -22.19 5.19
CA LYS A 128 -3.60 -22.26 6.20
C LYS A 128 -2.97 -22.16 7.59
N ILE A 129 -3.10 -21.01 8.20
CA ILE A 129 -2.62 -20.75 9.56
C ILE A 129 -3.71 -20.04 10.35
N LYS A 130 -3.86 -20.37 11.62
CA LYS A 130 -4.82 -19.65 12.47
C LYS A 130 -4.40 -18.19 12.60
N ALA A 131 -5.29 -17.29 12.22
CA ALA A 131 -5.03 -15.86 12.25
C ALA A 131 -6.31 -15.08 12.57
N SER A 132 -6.20 -14.10 13.43
CA SER A 132 -7.26 -13.11 13.71
C SER A 132 -6.87 -11.75 13.14
N LYS A 133 -7.84 -10.83 13.07
CA LYS A 133 -7.59 -9.43 12.67
C LYS A 133 -6.89 -8.69 13.81
N PRO A 134 -5.60 -8.26 13.63
CA PRO A 134 -4.85 -7.61 14.69
C PRO A 134 -5.18 -6.13 14.81
N LEU A 135 -4.89 -5.53 15.95
CA LEU A 135 -4.81 -4.07 16.08
C LEU A 135 -3.54 -3.54 15.40
N LEU A 136 -3.58 -2.29 14.92
CA LEU A 136 -2.39 -1.59 14.40
C LEU A 136 -1.22 -1.65 15.38
N LYS A 137 -1.47 -1.40 16.68
CA LYS A 137 -0.44 -1.48 17.72
C LYS A 137 0.19 -2.88 17.86
N GLU A 138 -0.61 -3.93 17.63
CA GLU A 138 -0.09 -5.32 17.69
C GLU A 138 0.82 -5.59 16.49
N VAL A 139 0.45 -5.17 15.30
CA VAL A 139 1.31 -5.27 14.10
C VAL A 139 2.64 -4.56 14.33
N ILE A 140 2.62 -3.31 14.78
CA ILE A 140 3.84 -2.51 14.96
C ILE A 140 4.76 -3.09 16.06
N ASN A 141 4.19 -3.68 17.10
CA ASN A 141 4.96 -4.28 18.20
C ASN A 141 5.50 -5.68 17.87
N MET A 142 4.73 -6.49 17.14
CA MET A 142 5.08 -7.87 16.82
C MET A 142 5.89 -8.01 15.52
N VAL A 143 5.92 -6.95 14.68
CA VAL A 143 6.69 -6.88 13.43
C VAL A 143 7.51 -5.58 13.42
N PRO A 144 8.54 -5.45 14.28
CA PRO A 144 9.27 -4.19 14.45
C PRO A 144 9.98 -3.71 13.18
N GLU A 145 10.36 -4.61 12.27
CA GLU A 145 10.98 -4.32 10.98
C GLU A 145 10.07 -3.49 10.06
N ILE A 146 8.75 -3.51 10.32
CA ILE A 146 7.76 -2.75 9.54
C ILE A 146 8.01 -1.24 9.61
N ARG A 147 8.62 -0.76 10.73
CA ARG A 147 8.96 0.65 10.94
C ARG A 147 9.95 1.19 9.90
N SER A 148 10.77 0.31 9.32
CA SER A 148 11.74 0.66 8.28
C SER A 148 11.15 0.67 6.87
N LYS A 149 9.96 0.11 6.68
CA LYS A 149 9.27 0.00 5.39
C LYS A 149 8.45 1.25 5.07
N ARG A 150 8.16 1.44 3.79
CA ARG A 150 7.13 2.40 3.36
C ARG A 150 5.76 1.80 3.59
N ILE A 151 4.89 2.54 4.26
CA ILE A 151 3.55 2.07 4.62
C ILE A 151 2.54 2.71 3.67
N PHE A 152 1.73 1.87 3.06
CA PHE A 152 0.55 2.22 2.28
C PHE A 152 -0.66 1.91 3.15
N PHE A 153 -1.16 2.94 3.80
CA PHE A 153 -2.17 2.88 4.84
C PHE A 153 -3.55 3.14 4.23
N GLU A 154 -4.25 2.10 3.79
CA GLU A 154 -5.59 2.25 3.24
C GLU A 154 -6.63 2.42 4.33
N ILE A 155 -7.35 3.53 4.28
CA ILE A 155 -8.46 3.83 5.17
C ILE A 155 -9.73 3.36 4.50
N LYS A 156 -10.36 2.33 5.09
CA LYS A 156 -11.65 1.80 4.62
C LYS A 156 -12.74 2.76 5.08
N SER A 157 -13.14 3.63 4.16
CA SER A 157 -14.15 4.65 4.35
C SER A 157 -15.05 4.70 3.12
N ASP A 158 -16.35 4.75 3.34
CA ASP A 158 -17.37 4.83 2.30
C ASP A 158 -18.60 5.58 2.85
N GLU A 159 -19.10 6.58 2.14
CA GLU A 159 -20.16 7.49 2.61
C GLU A 159 -21.43 6.76 3.09
N PRO A 160 -21.93 5.71 2.40
CA PRO A 160 -23.11 4.96 2.88
C PRO A 160 -22.91 4.26 4.23
N GLU A 161 -21.67 4.05 4.66
CA GLU A 161 -21.32 3.30 5.87
C GLU A 161 -21.01 4.18 7.09
N TYR A 162 -21.07 5.52 6.96
CA TYR A 162 -20.79 6.45 8.06
C TYR A 162 -21.76 6.26 9.21
N GLY A 163 -21.24 6.07 10.42
CA GLY A 163 -21.98 5.80 11.65
C GLY A 163 -22.58 4.38 11.73
N ILE A 164 -22.48 3.57 10.68
CA ILE A 164 -22.99 2.19 10.61
C ILE A 164 -21.88 1.19 10.89
N SER A 165 -20.86 1.15 10.03
CA SER A 165 -19.70 0.24 10.13
C SER A 165 -18.37 0.96 10.28
N GLN A 166 -18.40 2.28 10.35
CA GLN A 166 -17.22 3.15 10.50
C GLN A 166 -17.62 4.51 11.08
N PRO A 167 -16.67 5.29 11.65
CA PRO A 167 -16.93 6.66 12.08
C PRO A 167 -17.22 7.60 10.91
N PHE A 168 -17.73 8.81 11.21
CA PHE A 168 -17.72 9.93 10.27
C PHE A 168 -16.28 10.40 10.00
N PRO A 169 -15.96 10.93 8.80
CA PRO A 169 -14.61 11.24 8.36
C PRO A 169 -13.81 12.13 9.32
N GLU A 170 -14.42 13.15 9.92
CA GLU A 170 -13.76 14.10 10.82
C GLU A 170 -13.20 13.40 12.08
N TYR A 171 -14.00 12.54 12.68
CA TYR A 171 -13.58 11.77 13.84
C TYR A 171 -12.58 10.67 13.44
N TYR A 172 -12.82 10.02 12.30
CA TYR A 172 -11.97 8.93 11.82
C TYR A 172 -10.55 9.43 11.49
N ALA A 173 -10.43 10.55 10.77
CA ALA A 173 -9.14 11.17 10.46
C ALA A 173 -8.37 11.55 11.73
N SER A 174 -9.04 12.17 12.70
CA SER A 174 -8.43 12.55 13.98
C SER A 174 -7.95 11.34 14.76
N LEU A 175 -8.74 10.26 14.80
CA LEU A 175 -8.41 9.01 15.48
C LEU A 175 -7.17 8.35 14.85
N ILE A 176 -7.11 8.29 13.51
CA ILE A 176 -5.98 7.73 12.77
C ILE A 176 -4.69 8.51 13.10
N LEU A 177 -4.71 9.83 12.96
CA LEU A 177 -3.52 10.65 13.18
C LEU A 177 -3.04 10.58 14.64
N ASN A 178 -3.96 10.58 15.60
CA ASN A 178 -3.64 10.42 17.02
C ASN A 178 -3.00 9.07 17.33
N GLU A 179 -3.50 7.98 16.75
CA GLU A 179 -2.91 6.65 16.98
C GLU A 179 -1.56 6.51 16.28
N VAL A 180 -1.46 6.90 15.01
CA VAL A 180 -0.23 6.78 14.21
C VAL A 180 0.91 7.64 14.75
N SER A 181 0.63 8.82 15.29
CA SER A 181 1.65 9.71 15.89
C SER A 181 2.45 9.08 17.04
N ARG A 182 1.91 8.04 17.68
CA ARG A 182 2.57 7.31 18.76
C ARG A 182 3.72 6.42 18.28
N TYR A 183 3.81 6.20 16.96
CA TYR A 183 4.78 5.28 16.37
C TYR A 183 5.75 6.00 15.45
N LYS A 184 7.03 5.61 15.51
CA LYS A 184 8.07 6.13 14.60
C LYS A 184 8.06 5.31 13.32
N LEU A 185 7.10 5.55 12.41
CA LEU A 185 7.05 4.94 11.10
C LEU A 185 7.82 5.81 10.10
N ARG A 186 8.66 5.18 9.27
CA ARG A 186 9.58 5.88 8.37
C ARG A 186 8.88 6.75 7.33
N SER A 187 7.80 6.25 6.75
CA SER A 187 7.07 6.93 5.68
C SER A 187 5.69 6.30 5.53
N ILE A 188 4.66 7.10 5.67
CA ILE A 188 3.28 6.68 5.53
C ILE A 188 2.67 7.39 4.33
N ARG A 189 1.92 6.63 3.54
CA ARG A 189 1.03 7.10 2.48
C ARG A 189 -0.39 6.74 2.90
N TYR A 190 -1.17 7.73 3.28
CA TYR A 190 -2.58 7.54 3.61
C TYR A 190 -3.37 7.49 2.32
N MET A 191 -4.12 6.42 2.14
CA MET A 191 -4.83 6.19 0.89
C MET A 191 -6.30 5.81 1.16
N SER A 192 -7.18 6.26 0.28
CA SER A 192 -8.61 5.91 0.32
C SER A 192 -9.27 6.13 -1.04
N PHE A 193 -10.35 5.41 -1.28
CA PHE A 193 -11.30 5.67 -2.36
C PHE A 193 -12.25 6.83 -1.99
N ASP A 194 -12.49 7.00 -0.70
CA ASP A 194 -13.33 8.05 -0.17
C ASP A 194 -12.59 9.39 -0.13
N LYS A 195 -13.13 10.35 -0.86
CA LYS A 195 -12.56 11.70 -0.91
C LYS A 195 -12.77 12.46 0.39
N ASN A 196 -13.88 12.22 1.09
CA ASN A 196 -14.21 12.96 2.30
C ASN A 196 -13.17 12.70 3.40
N ILE A 197 -12.72 11.44 3.58
CA ILE A 197 -11.67 11.14 4.56
C ILE A 197 -10.32 11.75 4.17
N LEU A 198 -10.00 11.81 2.85
CA LEU A 198 -8.78 12.46 2.37
C LEU A 198 -8.82 13.98 2.56
N GLU A 199 -9.98 14.61 2.35
CA GLU A 199 -10.19 16.04 2.64
C GLU A 199 -9.99 16.35 4.12
N GLU A 200 -10.55 15.55 5.04
CA GLU A 200 -10.37 15.75 6.47
C GLU A 200 -8.91 15.53 6.92
N LEU A 201 -8.22 14.53 6.36
CA LEU A 201 -6.78 14.36 6.60
C LEU A 201 -5.98 15.57 6.12
N HIS A 202 -6.26 16.08 4.90
CA HIS A 202 -5.59 17.26 4.36
C HIS A 202 -5.84 18.52 5.19
N LYS A 203 -7.05 18.71 5.67
CA LYS A 203 -7.45 19.81 6.54
C LYS A 203 -6.73 19.78 7.89
N LEU A 204 -6.57 18.57 8.48
CA LEU A 204 -5.87 18.40 9.76
C LEU A 204 -4.35 18.59 9.63
N ASP A 205 -3.76 18.09 8.55
CA ASP A 205 -2.33 18.25 8.26
C ASP A 205 -2.07 18.23 6.74
N PRO A 206 -1.91 19.41 6.10
CA PRO A 206 -1.64 19.53 4.66
C PRO A 206 -0.30 18.92 4.21
N THR A 207 0.58 18.54 5.13
CA THR A 207 1.89 17.94 4.81
C THR A 207 1.85 16.43 4.66
N LEU A 208 0.72 15.80 4.96
CA LEU A 208 0.53 14.35 4.82
C LEU A 208 0.72 13.89 3.38
N ASN A 209 1.30 12.70 3.23
CA ASN A 209 1.39 12.06 1.92
C ASN A 209 0.06 11.34 1.63
N LEU A 210 -0.79 11.98 0.84
CA LEU A 210 -2.12 11.49 0.49
C LEU A 210 -2.15 10.84 -0.88
N VAL A 211 -2.81 9.67 -0.97
CA VAL A 211 -2.98 8.88 -2.19
C VAL A 211 -4.47 8.69 -2.46
N TYR A 212 -4.95 9.23 -3.56
CA TYR A 212 -6.32 8.98 -3.99
C TYR A 212 -6.41 7.67 -4.76
N LEU A 213 -7.28 6.76 -4.31
CA LEU A 213 -7.54 5.47 -4.97
C LEU A 213 -8.67 5.59 -6.00
N SER A 214 -8.51 4.95 -7.15
CA SER A 214 -9.55 4.90 -8.17
C SER A 214 -9.46 3.65 -9.06
N GLU A 215 -10.60 3.04 -9.31
CA GLU A 215 -10.78 1.96 -10.28
C GLU A 215 -11.39 2.45 -11.61
N LYS A 216 -11.82 3.72 -11.64
CA LYS A 216 -12.52 4.30 -12.77
C LYS A 216 -11.53 4.86 -13.81
N LYS A 217 -11.92 4.80 -15.08
CA LYS A 217 -11.25 5.56 -16.16
C LYS A 217 -11.52 7.05 -15.97
N GLY A 218 -10.57 7.90 -16.45
CA GLY A 218 -10.79 9.34 -16.45
C GLY A 218 -10.40 10.06 -15.18
N ILE A 219 -9.30 9.62 -14.54
CA ILE A 219 -8.75 10.15 -13.29
C ILE A 219 -8.72 11.69 -13.20
N LYS A 220 -8.49 12.41 -14.33
CA LYS A 220 -8.46 13.87 -14.36
C LYS A 220 -9.77 14.51 -13.88
N LYS A 221 -10.92 13.87 -14.13
CA LYS A 221 -12.21 14.36 -13.63
C LYS A 221 -12.28 14.17 -12.12
N SER A 222 -11.92 12.99 -11.63
CA SER A 222 -11.96 12.68 -10.20
C SER A 222 -11.02 13.56 -9.37
N LEU A 223 -9.84 13.92 -9.92
CA LEU A 223 -8.91 14.83 -9.26
C LEU A 223 -9.46 16.26 -9.10
N LYS A 224 -10.37 16.71 -10.00
CA LYS A 224 -11.00 18.03 -9.89
C LYS A 224 -12.04 18.11 -8.76
N GLU A 225 -12.45 16.98 -8.21
CA GLU A 225 -13.41 16.88 -7.13
C GLU A 225 -12.72 16.94 -5.74
N LEU A 226 -11.37 16.94 -5.70
CA LEU A 226 -10.58 17.19 -4.51
C LEU A 226 -10.22 18.67 -4.40
N SER A 227 -10.26 19.22 -3.18
CA SER A 227 -9.85 20.61 -2.91
C SER A 227 -8.33 20.80 -2.94
N PHE A 228 -7.57 19.70 -2.92
CA PHE A 228 -6.11 19.65 -2.90
C PHE A 228 -5.55 18.76 -4.01
N LYS A 229 -4.25 18.89 -4.30
CA LYS A 229 -3.51 17.99 -5.18
C LYS A 229 -2.94 16.83 -4.36
N PRO A 230 -3.39 15.57 -4.58
CA PRO A 230 -2.79 14.43 -3.88
C PRO A 230 -1.34 14.20 -4.34
N ASN A 231 -0.49 13.69 -3.45
CA ASN A 231 0.90 13.36 -3.78
C ASN A 231 0.99 12.23 -4.82
N SER A 232 0.01 11.33 -4.79
CA SER A 232 -0.04 10.18 -5.69
C SER A 232 -1.46 9.71 -5.91
N VAL A 233 -1.64 8.86 -6.91
CA VAL A 233 -2.87 8.09 -7.14
C VAL A 233 -2.55 6.60 -7.14
N GLY A 234 -3.46 5.81 -6.57
CA GLY A 234 -3.46 4.35 -6.71
C GLY A 234 -4.55 3.94 -7.70
N LEU A 235 -4.16 3.39 -8.84
CA LEU A 235 -5.10 3.07 -9.93
C LEU A 235 -5.20 1.57 -10.15
N TYR A 236 -6.43 1.10 -10.45
CA TYR A 236 -6.60 -0.24 -10.98
C TYR A 236 -5.79 -0.39 -12.28
N TYR A 237 -4.85 -1.33 -12.31
CA TYR A 237 -3.80 -1.40 -13.34
C TYR A 237 -4.34 -1.46 -14.78
N ARG A 238 -5.53 -2.05 -14.99
CA ARG A 238 -6.16 -2.13 -16.32
C ARG A 238 -6.67 -0.79 -16.86
N THR A 239 -6.78 0.22 -16.00
CA THR A 239 -7.17 1.58 -16.41
C THR A 239 -5.97 2.44 -16.80
N ILE A 240 -4.75 1.98 -16.50
CA ILE A 240 -3.51 2.69 -16.77
C ILE A 240 -3.09 2.51 -18.23
N ASN A 241 -2.85 3.65 -18.89
CA ASN A 241 -2.32 3.73 -20.24
C ASN A 241 -1.40 4.95 -20.38
N LYS A 242 -0.70 5.07 -21.51
CA LYS A 242 0.24 6.19 -21.77
C LYS A 242 -0.39 7.57 -21.56
N ARG A 243 -1.64 7.76 -22.00
CA ARG A 243 -2.35 9.03 -21.83
C ARG A 243 -2.59 9.35 -20.35
N THR A 244 -3.03 8.36 -19.58
CA THR A 244 -3.23 8.51 -18.12
C THR A 244 -1.91 8.86 -17.43
N VAL A 245 -0.83 8.15 -17.76
CA VAL A 245 0.50 8.40 -17.20
C VAL A 245 1.01 9.81 -17.52
N ASN A 246 0.90 10.25 -18.79
CA ASN A 246 1.33 11.59 -19.18
C ASN A 246 0.56 12.68 -18.42
N ILE A 247 -0.77 12.56 -18.32
CA ILE A 247 -1.60 13.52 -17.56
C ILE A 247 -1.15 13.63 -16.11
N LEU A 248 -0.87 12.51 -15.45
CA LEU A 248 -0.46 12.50 -14.03
C LEU A 248 0.96 13.06 -13.85
N ARG A 249 1.87 12.77 -14.78
CA ARG A 249 3.21 13.34 -14.77
C ARG A 249 3.23 14.84 -15.00
N ASP A 250 2.42 15.33 -15.94
CA ASP A 250 2.28 16.78 -16.19
C ASP A 250 1.75 17.51 -14.95
N LEU A 251 1.01 16.81 -14.08
CA LEU A 251 0.53 17.31 -12.80
C LEU A 251 1.50 17.06 -11.64
N ASP A 252 2.64 16.40 -11.87
CA ASP A 252 3.57 15.97 -10.83
C ASP A 252 2.88 15.14 -9.74
N ILE A 253 2.12 14.11 -10.16
CA ILE A 253 1.39 13.17 -9.30
C ILE A 253 1.98 11.77 -9.49
N GLY A 254 2.39 11.13 -8.38
CA GLY A 254 2.91 9.76 -8.37
C GLY A 254 1.83 8.73 -8.75
N ILE A 255 2.25 7.57 -9.27
CA ILE A 255 1.35 6.54 -9.79
C ILE A 255 1.68 5.19 -9.18
N TYR A 256 0.72 4.60 -8.48
CA TYR A 256 0.77 3.22 -8.00
C TYR A 256 -0.30 2.38 -8.69
N ALA A 257 0.07 1.19 -9.16
CA ALA A 257 -0.84 0.25 -9.82
C ALA A 257 -1.25 -0.88 -8.86
N TRP A 258 -2.54 -1.16 -8.75
CA TRP A 258 -3.09 -2.27 -7.97
C TRP A 258 -4.14 -3.05 -8.76
N THR A 259 -4.41 -4.31 -8.52
CA THR A 259 -3.52 -5.28 -7.92
C THR A 259 -2.87 -6.06 -9.06
N VAL A 260 -1.55 -5.99 -9.17
CA VAL A 260 -0.81 -6.58 -10.31
C VAL A 260 -0.15 -7.87 -9.85
N ASN A 261 -0.63 -9.00 -10.35
CA ASN A 261 -0.23 -10.33 -9.90
C ASN A 261 0.51 -11.16 -10.95
N GLN A 262 0.43 -10.77 -12.24
CA GLN A 262 1.07 -11.48 -13.34
C GLN A 262 2.32 -10.77 -13.82
N ILE A 263 3.33 -11.54 -14.22
CA ILE A 263 4.63 -11.02 -14.67
C ILE A 263 4.46 -10.08 -15.87
N GLU A 264 3.60 -10.47 -16.83
CA GLU A 264 3.33 -9.72 -18.06
C GLU A 264 2.72 -8.33 -17.75
N ASP A 265 1.74 -8.31 -16.84
CA ASP A 265 1.13 -7.06 -16.36
C ASP A 265 2.17 -6.21 -15.60
N GLY A 266 3.03 -6.85 -14.80
CA GLY A 266 4.16 -6.20 -14.13
C GLY A 266 5.10 -5.52 -15.14
N HIS A 267 5.54 -6.23 -16.17
CA HIS A 267 6.38 -5.67 -17.24
C HIS A 267 5.69 -4.51 -17.98
N LYS A 268 4.38 -4.64 -18.22
CA LYS A 268 3.59 -3.55 -18.82
C LYS A 268 3.59 -2.29 -17.95
N MET A 269 3.37 -2.42 -16.64
CA MET A 269 3.44 -1.30 -15.70
C MET A 269 4.84 -0.69 -15.62
N MET A 270 5.88 -1.52 -15.61
CA MET A 270 7.28 -1.07 -15.67
C MET A 270 7.57 -0.29 -16.96
N SER A 271 6.99 -0.67 -18.10
CA SER A 271 7.15 0.05 -19.38
C SER A 271 6.57 1.46 -19.36
N PHE A 272 5.62 1.72 -18.48
CA PHE A 272 5.06 3.06 -18.24
C PHE A 272 5.88 3.87 -17.23
N ALA A 273 6.91 3.25 -16.62
CA ALA A 273 7.78 3.85 -15.61
C ALA A 273 7.01 4.46 -14.42
N ILE A 274 5.96 3.79 -13.94
CA ILE A 274 5.20 4.20 -12.78
C ILE A 274 6.02 4.05 -11.48
N ASP A 275 5.56 4.65 -10.38
CA ASP A 275 6.31 4.72 -9.13
C ASP A 275 6.29 3.42 -8.32
N GLY A 276 5.21 2.62 -8.44
CA GLY A 276 5.15 1.33 -7.76
C GLY A 276 3.98 0.46 -8.16
N ILE A 277 4.12 -0.80 -7.77
CA ILE A 277 3.12 -1.85 -7.96
C ILE A 277 2.73 -2.42 -6.59
N ILE A 278 1.42 -2.49 -6.34
CA ILE A 278 0.83 -3.19 -5.19
C ILE A 278 0.39 -4.58 -5.69
N THR A 279 0.86 -5.64 -5.00
CA THR A 279 0.70 -7.02 -5.47
C THR A 279 0.43 -8.01 -4.35
N ASP A 280 -0.39 -9.03 -4.61
CA ASP A 280 -0.61 -10.18 -3.73
C ASP A 280 0.57 -11.16 -3.72
N TYR A 281 1.42 -11.12 -4.75
CA TYR A 281 2.56 -12.02 -4.96
C TYR A 281 3.88 -11.26 -5.10
N PRO A 282 4.41 -10.68 -4.01
CA PRO A 282 5.58 -9.79 -4.06
C PRO A 282 6.79 -10.42 -4.76
N ARG A 283 7.08 -11.69 -4.48
CA ARG A 283 8.24 -12.38 -5.08
C ARG A 283 8.18 -12.42 -6.60
N ARG A 284 7.01 -12.70 -7.18
CA ARG A 284 6.79 -12.69 -8.65
C ARG A 284 7.17 -11.36 -9.28
N ILE A 285 6.72 -10.26 -8.66
CA ILE A 285 6.93 -8.92 -9.20
C ILE A 285 8.36 -8.42 -8.95
N ILE A 286 8.99 -8.80 -7.83
CA ILE A 286 10.41 -8.53 -7.57
C ILE A 286 11.30 -9.23 -8.61
N GLU A 287 11.05 -10.50 -8.92
CA GLU A 287 11.74 -11.26 -9.95
C GLU A 287 11.50 -10.64 -11.34
N ALA A 288 10.26 -10.27 -11.67
CA ALA A 288 9.95 -9.57 -12.91
C ALA A 288 10.70 -8.23 -13.03
N ARG A 289 10.80 -7.47 -11.94
CA ARG A 289 11.55 -6.21 -11.88
C ARG A 289 13.03 -6.43 -12.16
N SER A 290 13.65 -7.44 -11.57
CA SER A 290 15.08 -7.74 -11.77
C SER A 290 15.39 -8.13 -13.21
N THR A 291 14.55 -8.97 -13.82
CA THR A 291 14.69 -9.40 -15.22
C THR A 291 14.37 -8.28 -16.23
N TYR A 292 13.46 -7.37 -15.88
CA TYR A 292 13.13 -6.21 -16.71
C TYR A 292 14.29 -5.22 -16.78
N SER A 293 14.95 -4.95 -15.65
CA SER A 293 16.11 -4.04 -15.56
C SER A 293 17.35 -4.55 -16.32
N SER A 294 17.47 -5.87 -16.49
CA SER A 294 18.59 -6.48 -17.21
C SER A 294 18.41 -6.49 -18.75
N LYS A 295 17.20 -6.20 -19.26
CA LYS A 295 16.97 -6.12 -20.71
C LYS A 295 17.61 -4.87 -21.28
N PRO A 296 18.44 -4.96 -22.34
CA PRO A 296 18.99 -3.79 -23.00
C PRO A 296 17.84 -2.92 -23.52
N LYS A 297 17.86 -1.62 -23.19
CA LYS A 297 16.88 -0.65 -23.71
C LYS A 297 17.03 -0.64 -25.23
N ARG A 298 16.14 -1.26 -25.99
CA ARG A 298 16.05 -1.08 -27.44
C ARG A 298 15.60 0.36 -27.67
N PHE A 299 16.57 1.23 -27.97
CA PHE A 299 16.27 2.53 -28.55
C PHE A 299 15.59 2.27 -29.89
N ARG A 300 14.29 2.51 -29.99
CA ARG A 300 13.63 2.66 -31.27
C ARG A 300 13.92 4.09 -31.73
N HIS A 301 14.73 4.17 -32.80
CA HIS A 301 14.91 5.38 -33.58
C HIS A 301 13.58 5.80 -34.21
#